data_2f0dab83f690b238b1e8453a07c74dc7
#
_entry.id   2f0dab83f690b238b1e8453a07c74dc7
#
_cell.length_a   1.000
_cell.length_b   1.000
_cell.length_c   1.000
_cell.angle_alpha   90.00
_cell.angle_beta   90.00
_cell.angle_gamma   90.00
#
_symmetry.space_group_name_H-M   'P 1'
#
loop_
_entity.id
_entity.type
_entity.pdbx_description
1 polymer ?
#
loop_
_entity_poly.entity_id
_entity_poly.type
_entity_poly.pdbx_seq_one_letter_code
_entity_poly.pdbx_strand_id
1 'polypeptide(L)'
;EGRDTYADVWFNGKKILHADNMFRTYSYDVKDIIKEKNNIKIKFYPFDKERDSLIETYRLRFPEKYAVMRKAAYQNGWDWAPRYMNMGIWQPVYLKAWTRSTICSASVITKDIHDDKADLFFEACINADVEHNISLQLFQEGEKILDQNINLTKGTNYYSFPFEISNPKLWYPNELGEQNMYSFNLKMVDKDKEKIIEERNITMGIRTIEMVEEPDSIGTAFYFKVNGTPLYMKGANYIPEEMITSWMSREKTKKLLEECVGDAHMNMLRIWGGGIYPPDYFFEICDSLGILVWQDFMFAGSTYPY
;
A
#
# COMPACT_ATOMS: atom_id res chain seq x y z
N GLU A 1 8.74 9.53 2.26
CA GLU A 1 7.78 8.68 3.00
C GLU A 1 8.09 8.72 4.49
N GLY A 2 7.15 8.24 5.34
CA GLY A 2 7.41 8.00 6.76
C GLY A 2 7.82 9.18 7.61
N ARG A 3 7.33 10.38 7.36
CA ARG A 3 7.56 11.52 8.24
C ARG A 3 6.50 11.59 9.32
N ASP A 4 6.93 11.56 10.58
CA ASP A 4 6.06 11.56 11.73
C ASP A 4 6.33 12.80 12.59
N THR A 5 5.50 13.86 12.55
CA THR A 5 4.35 14.12 11.67
C THR A 5 4.52 15.51 11.07
N TYR A 6 4.68 16.56 11.92
CA TYR A 6 4.80 17.95 11.48
C TYR A 6 6.25 18.29 11.20
N ALA A 7 6.55 18.61 9.95
CA ALA A 7 7.91 18.94 9.55
C ALA A 7 7.98 19.87 8.35
N ASP A 8 8.95 20.78 8.38
CA ASP A 8 9.37 21.51 7.19
C ASP A 8 10.63 20.90 6.60
N VAL A 9 10.70 20.86 5.28
CA VAL A 9 11.83 20.34 4.54
C VAL A 9 12.42 21.41 3.64
N TRP A 10 13.73 21.55 3.70
CA TRP A 10 14.52 22.39 2.79
C TRP A 10 15.47 21.53 1.99
N PHE A 11 15.59 21.85 0.71
CA PHE A 11 16.58 21.29 -0.20
C PHE A 11 17.44 22.42 -0.73
N ASN A 12 18.75 22.35 -0.52
CA ASN A 12 19.72 23.39 -0.88
C ASN A 12 19.34 24.81 -0.38
N GLY A 13 18.78 24.88 0.83
CA GLY A 13 18.37 26.13 1.48
C GLY A 13 16.97 26.63 1.08
N LYS A 14 16.33 26.08 0.03
CA LYS A 14 14.97 26.39 -0.37
C LYS A 14 13.97 25.52 0.40
N LYS A 15 12.96 26.11 1.06
CA LYS A 15 11.86 25.34 1.64
C LYS A 15 11.04 24.74 0.50
N ILE A 16 10.91 23.41 0.49
CA ILE A 16 10.27 22.66 -0.59
C ILE A 16 8.92 22.08 -0.20
N LEU A 17 8.69 21.76 1.09
CA LEU A 17 7.41 21.25 1.54
C LEU A 17 7.23 21.42 3.05
N HIS A 18 5.98 21.34 3.47
CA HIS A 18 5.52 21.13 4.82
C HIS A 18 4.80 19.79 4.92
N ALA A 19 5.09 18.99 5.94
CA ALA A 19 4.42 17.73 6.23
C ALA A 19 3.57 17.86 7.49
N ASP A 20 2.35 17.34 7.45
CA ASP A 20 1.33 17.39 8.50
C ASP A 20 0.58 16.05 8.69
N ASN A 21 0.99 15.02 7.94
CA ASN A 21 0.31 13.74 7.89
C ASN A 21 1.32 12.61 7.72
N MET A 22 1.43 11.69 8.71
CA MET A 22 2.38 10.59 8.66
C MET A 22 2.01 9.48 7.67
N PHE A 23 0.74 9.45 7.22
CA PHE A 23 0.22 8.42 6.31
C PHE A 23 0.36 8.80 4.83
N ARG A 24 0.90 9.99 4.54
CA ARG A 24 1.12 10.49 3.18
C ARG A 24 2.57 10.35 2.73
N THR A 25 2.72 9.96 1.46
CA THR A 25 3.97 10.15 0.73
C THR A 25 4.04 11.59 0.22
N TYR A 26 5.14 12.27 0.52
CA TYR A 26 5.41 13.62 0.02
C TYR A 26 6.51 13.56 -1.03
N SER A 27 6.23 14.07 -2.22
CA SER A 27 7.20 14.21 -3.30
C SER A 27 7.33 15.67 -3.72
N TYR A 28 8.51 16.04 -4.19
CA TYR A 28 8.78 17.39 -4.69
C TYR A 28 9.79 17.29 -5.83
N ASP A 29 9.51 18.00 -6.93
CA ASP A 29 10.44 18.12 -8.05
C ASP A 29 11.59 19.06 -7.67
N VAL A 30 12.80 18.53 -7.68
CA VAL A 30 14.04 19.27 -7.34
C VAL A 30 14.91 19.56 -8.56
N LYS A 31 14.42 19.31 -9.79
CA LYS A 31 15.17 19.42 -11.03
C LYS A 31 15.88 20.76 -11.17
N ASP A 32 15.19 21.89 -10.84
CA ASP A 32 15.73 23.22 -11.01
C ASP A 32 16.67 23.68 -9.87
N ILE A 33 16.75 22.88 -8.79
CA ILE A 33 17.54 23.25 -7.60
C ILE A 33 18.57 22.20 -7.18
N ILE A 34 18.63 21.08 -7.90
CA ILE A 34 19.62 20.03 -7.67
C ILE A 34 21.02 20.49 -8.09
N LYS A 35 22.04 20.08 -7.35
CA LYS A 35 23.45 20.41 -7.56
C LYS A 35 24.28 19.13 -7.51
N GLU A 36 25.57 19.22 -7.78
CA GLU A 36 26.51 18.11 -7.62
C GLU A 36 26.56 17.61 -6.16
N LYS A 37 26.58 18.56 -5.19
CA LYS A 37 26.44 18.26 -3.76
C LYS A 37 25.20 18.93 -3.23
N ASN A 38 24.33 18.14 -2.59
CA ASN A 38 23.04 18.59 -2.10
C ASN A 38 22.96 18.51 -0.58
N ASN A 39 22.19 19.42 0.01
CA ASN A 39 21.89 19.44 1.42
C ASN A 39 20.37 19.36 1.64
N ILE A 40 19.95 18.42 2.47
CA ILE A 40 18.56 18.31 2.94
C ILE A 40 18.54 18.66 4.42
N LYS A 41 17.72 19.66 4.78
CA LYS A 41 17.44 20.03 6.17
C LYS A 41 15.98 19.74 6.46
N ILE A 42 15.71 18.99 7.54
CA ILE A 42 14.37 18.69 8.01
C ILE A 42 14.25 19.21 9.43
N LYS A 43 13.21 20.01 9.68
CA LYS A 43 12.88 20.53 11.01
C LYS A 43 11.54 19.97 11.43
N PHE A 44 11.53 19.17 12.48
CA PHE A 44 10.31 18.68 13.11
C PHE A 44 9.80 19.70 14.14
N TYR A 45 8.48 19.75 14.26
CA TYR A 45 7.78 20.63 15.21
C TYR A 45 7.12 19.80 16.31
N PRO A 46 7.06 20.32 17.54
CA PRO A 46 6.35 19.66 18.63
C PRO A 46 4.86 19.51 18.29
N PHE A 47 4.37 18.28 18.31
CA PHE A 47 2.98 17.96 17.97
C PHE A 47 1.96 18.58 18.94
N ASP A 48 2.30 18.81 20.21
CA ASP A 48 1.37 19.37 21.21
C ASP A 48 0.88 20.78 20.81
N LYS A 49 1.76 21.63 20.30
CA LYS A 49 1.40 22.98 19.84
C LYS A 49 0.48 22.95 18.63
N GLU A 50 0.81 22.12 17.64
CA GLU A 50 0.00 21.98 16.44
C GLU A 50 -1.37 21.38 16.78
N ARG A 51 -1.40 20.34 17.61
CA ARG A 51 -2.64 19.72 18.11
C ARG A 51 -3.53 20.75 18.83
N ASP A 52 -3.00 21.51 19.77
CA ASP A 52 -3.79 22.43 20.57
C ASP A 52 -4.36 23.56 19.69
N SER A 53 -3.58 24.06 18.72
CA SER A 53 -4.06 25.01 17.71
C SER A 53 -5.19 24.43 16.83
N LEU A 54 -5.07 23.16 16.42
CA LEU A 54 -6.11 22.50 15.63
C LEU A 54 -7.40 22.27 16.46
N ILE A 55 -7.29 21.90 17.73
CA ILE A 55 -8.43 21.75 18.62
C ILE A 55 -9.21 23.07 18.74
N GLU A 56 -8.49 24.20 18.92
CA GLU A 56 -9.10 25.52 18.97
C GLU A 56 -9.79 25.88 17.64
N THR A 57 -9.14 25.59 16.53
CA THR A 57 -9.64 25.87 15.18
C THR A 57 -10.92 25.11 14.88
N TYR A 58 -10.94 23.81 15.13
CA TYR A 58 -12.10 22.95 14.83
C TYR A 58 -13.20 23.01 15.87
N ARG A 59 -12.96 23.62 17.05
CA ARG A 59 -13.90 23.69 18.18
C ARG A 59 -14.53 22.33 18.47
N LEU A 60 -13.71 21.26 18.47
CA LEU A 60 -14.19 19.90 18.63
C LEU A 60 -14.87 19.72 19.99
N ARG A 61 -16.06 19.14 19.96
CA ARG A 61 -16.83 18.74 21.15
C ARG A 61 -16.39 17.40 21.74
N PHE A 62 -15.46 16.71 21.06
CA PHE A 62 -15.05 15.35 21.39
C PHE A 62 -13.78 15.35 22.22
N PRO A 63 -13.67 14.44 23.20
CA PRO A 63 -12.54 14.39 24.13
C PRO A 63 -11.24 13.89 23.49
N GLU A 64 -11.31 13.24 22.33
CA GLU A 64 -10.19 12.52 21.74
C GLU A 64 -9.25 13.46 20.96
N LYS A 65 -8.29 14.02 21.67
CA LYS A 65 -7.33 15.00 21.13
C LYS A 65 -6.49 14.50 19.95
N TYR A 66 -6.34 13.18 19.80
CA TYR A 66 -5.59 12.61 18.67
C TYR A 66 -6.33 12.74 17.32
N ALA A 67 -7.64 12.90 17.32
CA ALA A 67 -8.46 12.95 16.11
C ALA A 67 -8.16 14.16 15.19
N VAL A 68 -7.60 15.24 15.73
CA VAL A 68 -7.20 16.41 14.93
C VAL A 68 -5.85 16.22 14.22
N MET A 69 -5.09 15.19 14.60
CA MET A 69 -3.77 14.92 14.04
C MET A 69 -3.83 13.74 13.06
N ARG A 70 -3.14 13.85 11.93
CA ARG A 70 -2.93 12.70 11.04
C ARG A 70 -1.68 11.92 11.44
N LYS A 71 -1.74 11.37 12.65
CA LYS A 71 -0.71 10.58 13.33
C LYS A 71 -1.34 9.31 13.89
N ALA A 72 -0.58 8.22 14.00
CA ALA A 72 -1.07 6.96 14.53
C ALA A 72 -1.66 7.14 15.93
N ALA A 73 -2.93 6.77 16.09
CA ALA A 73 -3.71 7.03 17.30
C ALA A 73 -3.09 6.38 18.55
N TYR A 74 -2.59 5.13 18.42
CA TYR A 74 -2.01 4.38 19.53
C TYR A 74 -0.83 5.07 20.20
N GLN A 75 -0.08 5.92 19.49
CA GLN A 75 1.06 6.66 20.07
C GLN A 75 0.63 7.70 21.11
N ASN A 76 -0.65 8.09 21.12
CA ASN A 76 -1.23 8.95 22.16
C ASN A 76 -1.54 8.20 23.47
N GLY A 77 -1.31 6.91 23.51
CA GLY A 77 -1.72 5.97 24.55
C GLY A 77 -2.99 5.25 24.16
N TRP A 78 -3.05 3.95 24.40
CA TRP A 78 -4.19 3.09 24.16
C TRP A 78 -4.33 2.07 25.28
N ASP A 79 -5.39 1.26 25.32
CA ASP A 79 -5.62 0.25 26.37
C ASP A 79 -4.51 -0.83 26.44
N TRP A 80 -3.80 -1.05 25.32
CA TRP A 80 -2.66 -2.00 25.21
C TRP A 80 -1.29 -1.30 25.09
N ALA A 81 -1.25 0.04 24.94
CA ALA A 81 -0.01 0.79 24.68
C ALA A 81 0.15 2.02 25.58
N PRO A 82 1.31 2.23 26.19
CA PRO A 82 1.60 3.48 26.86
C PRO A 82 1.64 4.65 25.88
N ARG A 83 1.44 5.86 26.38
CA ARG A 83 1.65 7.06 25.54
C ARG A 83 3.12 7.19 25.19
N TYR A 84 3.45 7.02 23.90
CA TYR A 84 4.80 7.14 23.37
C TYR A 84 4.79 7.86 22.03
N MET A 85 4.97 9.19 22.08
CA MET A 85 4.87 10.05 20.91
C MET A 85 6.19 10.09 20.16
N ASN A 86 6.27 9.31 19.07
CA ASN A 86 7.42 9.33 18.17
C ASN A 86 7.45 10.60 17.33
N MET A 87 8.65 10.98 16.91
CA MET A 87 8.87 12.08 15.97
C MET A 87 10.14 11.79 15.16
N GLY A 88 10.02 11.78 13.83
CA GLY A 88 11.18 11.54 12.99
C GLY A 88 10.83 10.99 11.61
N ILE A 89 11.82 10.42 10.97
CA ILE A 89 11.70 9.72 9.69
C ILE A 89 11.83 8.23 9.98
N TRP A 90 10.79 7.46 9.71
CA TRP A 90 10.77 6.03 9.97
C TRP A 90 10.71 5.16 8.70
N GLN A 91 10.53 5.78 7.53
CA GLN A 91 10.60 5.13 6.23
C GLN A 91 11.69 5.77 5.36
N PRO A 92 12.18 5.08 4.33
CA PRO A 92 13.25 5.59 3.47
C PRO A 92 12.93 6.91 2.78
N VAL A 93 13.97 7.69 2.52
CA VAL A 93 13.92 8.90 1.70
C VAL A 93 14.65 8.63 0.39
N TYR A 94 13.98 8.89 -0.72
CA TYR A 94 14.51 8.60 -2.05
C TYR A 94 14.72 9.87 -2.87
N LEU A 95 15.73 9.85 -3.72
CA LEU A 95 15.84 10.70 -4.88
C LEU A 95 15.63 9.83 -6.12
N LYS A 96 14.51 10.05 -6.83
CA LYS A 96 14.18 9.32 -8.05
C LYS A 96 14.47 10.20 -9.27
N ALA A 97 15.16 9.67 -10.27
CA ALA A 97 15.43 10.34 -11.52
C ALA A 97 14.92 9.49 -12.69
N TRP A 98 14.33 10.15 -13.68
CA TRP A 98 13.89 9.52 -14.92
C TRP A 98 14.10 10.48 -16.10
N THR A 99 14.01 9.97 -17.33
CA THR A 99 14.33 10.77 -18.53
C THR A 99 13.10 11.42 -19.15
N ARG A 100 12.05 10.68 -19.45
CA ARG A 100 10.82 11.16 -20.12
C ARG A 100 9.57 10.74 -19.39
N SER A 101 9.56 9.54 -18.85
CA SER A 101 8.42 8.97 -18.12
C SER A 101 8.88 7.98 -17.05
N THR A 102 8.01 7.69 -16.09
CA THR A 102 8.25 6.73 -15.02
C THR A 102 6.94 6.07 -14.61
N ILE A 103 7.02 4.80 -14.22
CA ILE A 103 5.89 4.06 -13.66
C ILE A 103 5.64 4.54 -12.22
N CYS A 104 4.43 5.05 -11.94
CA CYS A 104 3.98 5.42 -10.60
C CYS A 104 3.53 4.20 -9.83
N SER A 105 2.64 3.41 -10.44
CA SER A 105 2.18 2.12 -9.92
C SER A 105 1.88 1.16 -11.07
N ALA A 106 1.98 -0.13 -10.78
CA ALA A 106 1.55 -1.19 -11.68
C ALA A 106 1.02 -2.37 -10.87
N SER A 107 -0.07 -2.97 -11.31
CA SER A 107 -0.70 -4.12 -10.66
C SER A 107 -1.35 -5.05 -11.67
N VAL A 108 -1.55 -6.29 -11.27
CA VAL A 108 -2.40 -7.26 -11.97
C VAL A 108 -3.54 -7.61 -11.03
N ILE A 109 -4.76 -7.58 -11.54
CA ILE A 109 -5.99 -7.79 -10.76
C ILE A 109 -6.79 -8.93 -11.41
N THR A 110 -7.26 -9.88 -10.61
CA THR A 110 -8.21 -10.89 -11.02
C THR A 110 -9.59 -10.24 -11.16
N LYS A 111 -10.20 -10.37 -12.33
CA LYS A 111 -11.56 -9.92 -12.59
C LYS A 111 -12.56 -11.03 -12.34
N ASP A 112 -12.30 -12.19 -12.94
CA ASP A 112 -13.18 -13.36 -12.86
C ASP A 112 -12.38 -14.65 -13.02
N ILE A 113 -12.96 -15.75 -12.57
CA ILE A 113 -12.39 -17.10 -12.68
C ILE A 113 -13.44 -18.02 -13.25
N HIS A 114 -13.11 -18.71 -14.34
CA HIS A 114 -13.89 -19.74 -15.00
C HIS A 114 -13.23 -21.10 -14.81
N ASP A 115 -13.88 -22.19 -15.27
CA ASP A 115 -13.37 -23.55 -15.06
C ASP A 115 -11.96 -23.76 -15.60
N ASP A 116 -11.64 -23.18 -16.77
CA ASP A 116 -10.40 -23.36 -17.51
C ASP A 116 -9.56 -22.11 -17.71
N LYS A 117 -10.02 -20.96 -17.21
CA LYS A 117 -9.32 -19.69 -17.37
C LYS A 117 -9.59 -18.67 -16.26
N ALA A 118 -8.68 -17.73 -16.07
CA ALA A 118 -8.88 -16.51 -15.30
C ALA A 118 -8.80 -15.29 -16.21
N ASP A 119 -9.77 -14.39 -16.07
CA ASP A 119 -9.77 -13.07 -16.69
C ASP A 119 -9.08 -12.07 -15.74
N LEU A 120 -8.05 -11.38 -16.25
CA LEU A 120 -7.20 -10.50 -15.49
C LEU A 120 -7.16 -9.11 -16.15
N PHE A 121 -6.86 -8.10 -15.36
CA PHE A 121 -6.47 -6.77 -15.82
C PHE A 121 -5.06 -6.45 -15.39
N PHE A 122 -4.25 -5.99 -16.34
CA PHE A 122 -3.02 -5.28 -16.05
C PHE A 122 -3.32 -3.79 -15.96
N GLU A 123 -3.04 -3.17 -14.83
CA GLU A 123 -3.22 -1.75 -14.58
C GLU A 123 -1.89 -1.04 -14.39
N ALA A 124 -1.75 0.14 -14.98
CA ALA A 124 -0.56 0.96 -14.85
C ALA A 124 -0.90 2.44 -14.72
N CYS A 125 -0.23 3.11 -13.80
CA CYS A 125 -0.16 4.57 -13.69
C CYS A 125 1.23 5.03 -14.10
N ILE A 126 1.31 5.92 -15.09
CA ILE A 126 2.59 6.40 -15.66
C ILE A 126 2.57 7.92 -15.65
N ASN A 127 3.64 8.52 -15.12
CA ASN A 127 3.86 9.95 -15.21
C ASN A 127 4.84 10.26 -16.35
N ALA A 128 4.47 11.21 -17.22
CA ALA A 128 5.29 11.63 -18.36
C ALA A 128 5.56 13.13 -18.32
N ASP A 129 6.81 13.52 -18.52
CA ASP A 129 7.22 14.92 -18.60
C ASP A 129 6.92 15.54 -19.98
N VAL A 130 6.89 14.69 -21.00
CA VAL A 130 6.63 15.07 -22.40
C VAL A 130 5.81 13.98 -23.08
N GLU A 131 5.08 14.36 -24.13
CA GLU A 131 4.39 13.43 -25.01
C GLU A 131 5.37 12.54 -25.75
N HIS A 132 5.12 11.22 -25.76
CA HIS A 132 5.93 10.24 -26.50
C HIS A 132 5.28 8.84 -26.54
N ASN A 133 5.75 8.02 -27.47
CA ASN A 133 5.25 6.67 -27.65
C ASN A 133 6.08 5.65 -26.84
N ILE A 134 5.38 4.76 -26.16
CA ILE A 134 5.96 3.63 -25.44
C ILE A 134 5.27 2.32 -25.82
N SER A 135 5.90 1.20 -25.47
CA SER A 135 5.25 -0.11 -25.37
C SER A 135 5.31 -0.55 -23.91
N LEU A 136 4.16 -1.01 -23.39
CA LEU A 136 4.06 -1.74 -22.13
C LEU A 136 4.02 -3.22 -22.44
N GLN A 137 5.01 -3.96 -21.98
CA GLN A 137 5.15 -5.39 -22.22
C GLN A 137 5.12 -6.14 -20.90
N LEU A 138 4.19 -7.08 -20.78
CA LEU A 138 4.09 -7.94 -19.61
C LEU A 138 4.58 -9.35 -19.96
N PHE A 139 5.47 -9.87 -19.14
CA PHE A 139 6.04 -11.20 -19.29
C PHE A 139 5.68 -12.07 -18.10
N GLN A 140 5.39 -13.34 -18.35
CA GLN A 140 5.24 -14.40 -17.36
C GLN A 140 6.16 -15.56 -17.74
N GLU A 141 7.00 -16.02 -16.81
CA GLU A 141 7.96 -17.10 -17.05
C GLU A 141 8.82 -16.93 -18.31
N GLY A 142 9.08 -15.66 -18.68
CA GLY A 142 9.87 -15.31 -19.88
C GLY A 142 9.06 -15.17 -21.15
N GLU A 143 7.80 -15.63 -21.18
CA GLU A 143 6.90 -15.43 -22.31
C GLU A 143 6.20 -14.06 -22.24
N LYS A 144 6.12 -13.37 -23.36
CA LYS A 144 5.41 -12.11 -23.47
C LYS A 144 3.92 -12.36 -23.66
N ILE A 145 3.14 -12.05 -22.61
CA ILE A 145 1.69 -12.28 -22.57
C ILE A 145 0.88 -11.04 -22.94
N LEU A 146 1.48 -9.84 -22.90
CA LEU A 146 0.83 -8.59 -23.29
C LEU A 146 1.86 -7.63 -23.90
N ASP A 147 1.47 -6.94 -24.98
CA ASP A 147 2.27 -5.89 -25.64
C ASP A 147 1.34 -4.79 -26.13
N GLN A 148 1.37 -3.63 -25.43
CA GLN A 148 0.48 -2.50 -25.71
C GLN A 148 1.29 -1.28 -26.11
N ASN A 149 1.08 -0.81 -27.34
CA ASN A 149 1.64 0.45 -27.81
C ASN A 149 0.71 1.60 -27.41
N ILE A 150 1.24 2.57 -26.70
CA ILE A 150 0.48 3.70 -26.18
C ILE A 150 1.23 5.02 -26.41
N ASN A 151 0.47 6.08 -26.65
CA ASN A 151 0.96 7.45 -26.65
C ASN A 151 0.71 8.05 -25.26
N LEU A 152 1.78 8.40 -24.55
CA LEU A 152 1.72 9.12 -23.29
C LEU A 152 1.50 10.61 -23.54
N THR A 153 0.53 11.20 -22.87
CA THR A 153 0.40 12.65 -22.76
C THR A 153 1.19 13.17 -21.57
N LYS A 154 1.59 14.45 -21.60
CA LYS A 154 2.25 15.07 -20.45
C LYS A 154 1.36 15.03 -19.22
N GLY A 155 1.91 14.58 -18.09
CA GLY A 155 1.19 14.40 -16.82
C GLY A 155 0.99 12.92 -16.48
N THR A 156 -0.05 12.64 -15.68
CA THR A 156 -0.37 11.31 -15.20
C THR A 156 -1.32 10.61 -16.15
N ASN A 157 -0.96 9.41 -16.58
CA ASN A 157 -1.71 8.57 -17.50
C ASN A 157 -2.10 7.28 -16.79
N TYR A 158 -3.34 6.81 -16.98
CA TYR A 158 -3.87 5.57 -16.41
C TYR A 158 -4.29 4.62 -17.52
N TYR A 159 -3.87 3.36 -17.42
CA TYR A 159 -4.17 2.32 -18.38
C TYR A 159 -4.65 1.06 -17.67
N SER A 160 -5.58 0.37 -18.30
CA SER A 160 -6.08 -0.94 -17.87
C SER A 160 -6.26 -1.81 -19.12
N PHE A 161 -5.60 -2.97 -19.15
CA PHE A 161 -5.60 -3.89 -20.29
C PHE A 161 -6.02 -5.28 -19.84
N PRO A 162 -7.07 -5.87 -20.46
CA PRO A 162 -7.48 -7.22 -20.17
C PRO A 162 -6.50 -8.24 -20.79
N PHE A 163 -6.30 -9.34 -20.08
CA PHE A 163 -5.64 -10.53 -20.58
C PHE A 163 -6.14 -11.77 -19.83
N GLU A 164 -5.82 -12.97 -20.34
CA GLU A 164 -6.31 -14.23 -19.80
C GLU A 164 -5.14 -15.14 -19.44
N ILE A 165 -5.33 -15.97 -18.40
CA ILE A 165 -4.45 -17.09 -18.08
C ILE A 165 -5.28 -18.38 -18.17
N SER A 166 -4.85 -19.31 -19.03
CA SER A 166 -5.48 -20.62 -19.18
C SER A 166 -5.07 -21.56 -18.06
N ASN A 167 -6.00 -22.37 -17.55
CA ASN A 167 -5.80 -23.35 -16.49
C ASN A 167 -5.02 -22.78 -15.29
N PRO A 168 -5.49 -21.69 -14.68
CA PRO A 168 -4.75 -21.03 -13.61
C PRO A 168 -4.67 -21.91 -12.37
N LYS A 169 -3.49 -21.91 -11.72
CA LYS A 169 -3.35 -22.41 -10.35
C LYS A 169 -3.85 -21.31 -9.42
N LEU A 170 -4.95 -21.55 -8.73
CA LEU A 170 -5.55 -20.56 -7.85
C LEU A 170 -4.78 -20.44 -6.53
N TRP A 171 -4.80 -19.24 -5.98
CA TRP A 171 -4.34 -18.97 -4.62
C TRP A 171 -5.49 -19.22 -3.64
N TYR A 172 -5.19 -19.89 -2.54
CA TYR A 172 -6.13 -20.13 -1.46
C TYR A 172 -5.58 -19.65 -0.13
N PRO A 173 -6.44 -19.22 0.80
CA PRO A 173 -6.03 -18.94 2.16
C PRO A 173 -5.60 -20.20 2.90
N ASN A 174 -4.86 -19.99 3.99
CA ASN A 174 -4.38 -21.06 4.85
C ASN A 174 -5.49 -22.08 5.19
N GLU A 175 -5.17 -23.36 5.13
CA GLU A 175 -6.05 -24.52 5.35
C GLU A 175 -7.14 -24.74 4.28
N LEU A 176 -7.24 -23.90 3.25
CA LEU A 176 -8.20 -24.12 2.16
C LEU A 176 -7.53 -24.66 0.89
N GLY A 177 -6.25 -24.43 0.71
CA GLY A 177 -5.47 -24.90 -0.43
C GLY A 177 -4.07 -24.27 -0.50
N GLU A 178 -3.46 -24.36 -1.67
CA GLU A 178 -2.11 -23.87 -1.92
C GLU A 178 -2.07 -22.36 -2.18
N GLN A 179 -1.00 -21.70 -1.80
CA GLN A 179 -0.73 -20.29 -2.04
C GLN A 179 0.05 -20.12 -3.36
N ASN A 180 -0.59 -20.44 -4.49
CA ASN A 180 0.04 -20.32 -5.80
C ASN A 180 0.23 -18.85 -6.18
N MET A 181 1.49 -18.45 -6.38
CA MET A 181 1.87 -17.08 -6.71
C MET A 181 2.35 -16.98 -8.15
N TYR A 182 1.90 -15.94 -8.86
CA TYR A 182 2.34 -15.57 -10.19
C TYR A 182 3.31 -14.40 -10.11
N SER A 183 4.37 -14.46 -10.91
CA SER A 183 5.33 -13.37 -11.04
C SER A 183 5.31 -12.85 -12.49
N PHE A 184 5.03 -11.57 -12.62
CA PHE A 184 5.01 -10.87 -13.90
C PHE A 184 6.17 -9.87 -13.94
N ASN A 185 6.89 -9.83 -15.07
CA ASN A 185 7.89 -8.80 -15.33
C ASN A 185 7.31 -7.78 -16.33
N LEU A 186 7.08 -6.55 -15.84
CA LEU A 186 6.65 -5.42 -16.65
C LEU A 186 7.87 -4.70 -17.21
N LYS A 187 7.90 -4.47 -18.53
CA LYS A 187 8.87 -3.61 -19.21
C LYS A 187 8.16 -2.44 -19.87
N MET A 188 8.62 -1.24 -19.57
CA MET A 188 8.24 -0.02 -20.28
C MET A 188 9.36 0.33 -21.27
N VAL A 189 9.04 0.31 -22.57
CA VAL A 189 10.00 0.48 -23.67
C VAL A 189 9.72 1.78 -24.41
N ASP A 190 10.73 2.64 -24.56
CA ASP A 190 10.68 3.82 -25.44
C ASP A 190 10.70 3.35 -26.90
N LYS A 191 9.62 3.61 -27.65
CA LYS A 191 9.47 3.17 -29.05
C LYS A 191 10.35 3.93 -30.01
N ASP A 192 10.70 5.18 -29.69
CA ASP A 192 11.54 6.02 -30.55
C ASP A 192 13.01 5.58 -30.48
N LYS A 193 13.42 4.99 -29.35
CA LYS A 193 14.81 4.61 -29.06
C LYS A 193 15.03 3.09 -28.96
N GLU A 194 13.95 2.31 -29.03
CA GLU A 194 13.94 0.86 -28.83
C GLU A 194 14.67 0.42 -27.54
N LYS A 195 14.49 1.21 -26.46
CA LYS A 195 15.21 1.01 -25.20
C LYS A 195 14.22 0.84 -24.04
N ILE A 196 14.52 -0.13 -23.17
CA ILE A 196 13.80 -0.26 -21.89
C ILE A 196 14.06 0.97 -21.04
N ILE A 197 12.99 1.64 -20.62
CA ILE A 197 13.02 2.83 -19.74
C ILE A 197 12.99 2.39 -18.28
N GLU A 198 12.09 1.45 -17.94
CA GLU A 198 11.88 0.99 -16.56
C GLU A 198 11.37 -0.45 -16.59
N GLU A 199 11.75 -1.24 -15.59
CA GLU A 199 11.24 -2.59 -15.34
C GLU A 199 10.65 -2.67 -13.93
N ARG A 200 9.59 -3.49 -13.77
CA ARG A 200 8.93 -3.78 -12.51
C ARG A 200 8.56 -5.25 -12.43
N ASN A 201 8.76 -5.85 -11.27
CA ASN A 201 8.18 -7.15 -10.96
C ASN A 201 6.87 -6.95 -10.20
N ILE A 202 5.85 -7.71 -10.59
CA ILE A 202 4.53 -7.73 -9.98
C ILE A 202 4.27 -9.18 -9.56
N THR A 203 3.96 -9.39 -8.28
CA THR A 203 3.64 -10.72 -7.76
C THR A 203 2.23 -10.71 -7.21
N MET A 204 1.42 -11.72 -7.54
CA MET A 204 0.06 -11.85 -7.04
C MET A 204 -0.42 -13.29 -7.07
N GLY A 205 -1.40 -13.62 -6.23
CA GLY A 205 -2.17 -14.88 -6.31
C GLY A 205 -3.47 -14.65 -7.09
N ILE A 206 -3.81 -15.54 -8.01
CA ILE A 206 -5.09 -15.49 -8.74
C ILE A 206 -6.18 -16.01 -7.81
N ARG A 207 -7.09 -15.12 -7.41
CA ARG A 207 -8.24 -15.43 -6.55
C ARG A 207 -9.38 -14.46 -6.75
N THR A 208 -10.59 -14.89 -6.42
CA THR A 208 -11.74 -14.02 -6.19
C THR A 208 -12.05 -13.98 -4.70
N ILE A 209 -12.47 -12.81 -4.21
CA ILE A 209 -12.98 -12.63 -2.84
C ILE A 209 -14.32 -11.92 -2.96
N GLU A 210 -15.37 -12.55 -2.42
CA GLU A 210 -16.73 -12.04 -2.42
C GLU A 210 -17.21 -11.88 -0.98
N MET A 211 -17.72 -10.72 -0.63
CA MET A 211 -18.45 -10.50 0.63
C MET A 211 -19.94 -10.74 0.36
N VAL A 212 -20.51 -11.69 1.07
CA VAL A 212 -21.92 -12.09 0.89
C VAL A 212 -22.77 -11.48 2.00
N GLU A 213 -23.76 -10.69 1.61
CA GLU A 213 -24.78 -10.10 2.46
C GLU A 213 -26.14 -10.48 1.87
N GLU A 214 -26.73 -11.57 2.36
CA GLU A 214 -28.01 -12.08 1.88
C GLU A 214 -29.03 -12.14 3.03
N PRO A 215 -30.28 -11.68 2.83
CA PRO A 215 -31.34 -11.85 3.82
C PRO A 215 -31.60 -13.34 4.10
N ASP A 216 -31.74 -13.70 5.36
CA ASP A 216 -32.15 -15.04 5.80
C ASP A 216 -33.40 -14.97 6.69
N SER A 217 -33.81 -16.09 7.30
CA SER A 217 -35.01 -16.17 8.11
C SER A 217 -34.97 -15.38 9.43
N ILE A 218 -33.79 -14.97 9.88
CA ILE A 218 -33.57 -14.30 11.19
C ILE A 218 -32.81 -12.97 11.06
N GLY A 219 -32.29 -12.62 9.87
CA GLY A 219 -31.56 -11.37 9.67
C GLY A 219 -30.90 -11.29 8.29
N THR A 220 -29.63 -10.90 8.28
CA THR A 220 -28.81 -10.85 7.08
C THR A 220 -27.51 -11.64 7.33
N ALA A 221 -27.25 -12.62 6.50
CA ALA A 221 -25.98 -13.36 6.53
C ALA A 221 -24.83 -12.42 6.19
N PHE A 222 -23.69 -12.62 6.83
CA PHE A 222 -22.46 -11.89 6.55
C PHE A 222 -21.29 -12.87 6.57
N TYR A 223 -20.75 -13.19 5.39
CA TYR A 223 -19.61 -14.09 5.27
C TYR A 223 -18.83 -13.83 3.96
N PHE A 224 -17.68 -14.44 3.84
CA PHE A 224 -16.85 -14.32 2.65
C PHE A 224 -16.79 -15.64 1.89
N LYS A 225 -16.69 -15.53 0.55
CA LYS A 225 -16.30 -16.62 -0.32
C LYS A 225 -14.95 -16.32 -0.93
N VAL A 226 -14.09 -17.34 -1.03
CA VAL A 226 -12.83 -17.29 -1.75
C VAL A 226 -12.91 -18.34 -2.88
N ASN A 227 -12.72 -17.90 -4.12
CA ASN A 227 -12.88 -18.75 -5.30
C ASN A 227 -14.23 -19.50 -5.29
N GLY A 228 -15.31 -18.78 -4.93
CA GLY A 228 -16.66 -19.33 -4.83
C GLY A 228 -16.94 -20.20 -3.58
N THR A 229 -15.92 -20.56 -2.79
CA THR A 229 -16.08 -21.41 -1.59
C THR A 229 -16.31 -20.55 -0.35
N PRO A 230 -17.43 -20.74 0.40
CA PRO A 230 -17.64 -20.06 1.67
C PRO A 230 -16.53 -20.39 2.68
N LEU A 231 -16.04 -19.38 3.36
CA LEU A 231 -14.94 -19.52 4.31
C LEU A 231 -15.27 -18.84 5.65
N TYR A 232 -15.02 -19.57 6.74
CA TYR A 232 -15.00 -18.97 8.06
C TYR A 232 -13.67 -18.27 8.31
N MET A 233 -13.71 -16.96 8.59
CA MET A 233 -12.53 -16.14 8.83
C MET A 233 -12.01 -16.35 10.26
N LYS A 234 -10.91 -17.10 10.37
CA LYS A 234 -10.20 -17.35 11.64
C LYS A 234 -9.05 -16.36 11.74
N GLY A 235 -9.09 -15.50 12.76
CA GLY A 235 -8.03 -14.50 12.88
C GLY A 235 -8.17 -13.57 14.06
N ALA A 236 -7.38 -12.51 14.03
CA ALA A 236 -7.30 -11.51 15.09
C ALA A 236 -7.11 -10.10 14.53
N ASN A 237 -7.22 -9.09 15.41
CA ASN A 237 -6.77 -7.75 15.09
C ASN A 237 -5.25 -7.70 15.15
N TYR A 238 -4.64 -7.20 14.07
CA TYR A 238 -3.24 -6.86 14.01
C TYR A 238 -3.04 -5.41 14.44
N ILE A 239 -2.21 -5.19 15.42
CA ILE A 239 -1.78 -3.90 15.94
C ILE A 239 -0.28 -3.71 15.64
N PRO A 240 0.27 -2.48 15.65
CA PRO A 240 1.70 -2.28 15.44
C PRO A 240 2.55 -3.11 16.41
N GLU A 241 3.52 -3.83 15.86
CA GLU A 241 4.40 -4.75 16.61
C GLU A 241 5.35 -4.01 17.55
N GLU A 242 5.60 -2.73 17.27
CA GLU A 242 6.59 -1.93 17.96
C GLU A 242 6.06 -0.53 18.31
N MET A 243 6.41 -0.04 19.47
CA MET A 243 6.13 1.36 19.85
C MET A 243 6.96 2.35 19.02
N ILE A 244 8.18 1.98 18.67
CA ILE A 244 9.05 2.74 17.77
C ILE A 244 8.94 2.09 16.37
N THR A 245 8.22 2.74 15.48
CA THR A 245 7.88 2.20 14.15
C THR A 245 9.10 1.77 13.31
N SER A 246 10.26 2.45 13.49
CA SER A 246 11.50 2.08 12.80
C SER A 246 12.17 0.79 13.32
N TRP A 247 11.67 0.20 14.40
CA TRP A 247 12.16 -1.09 14.93
C TRP A 247 11.41 -2.29 14.35
N MET A 248 10.34 -2.06 13.61
CA MET A 248 9.69 -3.12 12.83
C MET A 248 10.66 -3.67 11.79
N SER A 249 10.69 -4.98 11.63
CA SER A 249 11.54 -5.63 10.62
C SER A 249 10.80 -6.79 9.94
N ARG A 250 11.19 -7.05 8.69
CA ARG A 250 10.63 -8.17 7.91
C ARG A 250 10.75 -9.51 8.64
N GLU A 251 11.86 -9.73 9.33
CA GLU A 251 12.13 -10.99 10.04
C GLU A 251 11.19 -11.17 11.24
N LYS A 252 10.98 -10.11 12.04
CA LYS A 252 10.06 -10.17 13.19
C LYS A 252 8.63 -10.36 12.71
N THR A 253 8.18 -9.57 11.75
CA THR A 253 6.85 -9.69 11.15
C THR A 253 6.63 -11.09 10.56
N LYS A 254 7.61 -11.61 9.81
CA LYS A 254 7.52 -12.95 9.23
C LYS A 254 7.33 -14.02 10.30
N LYS A 255 8.13 -13.98 11.36
CA LYS A 255 8.01 -14.93 12.46
C LYS A 255 6.63 -14.88 13.12
N LEU A 256 6.13 -13.66 13.40
CA LEU A 256 4.78 -13.49 13.97
C LEU A 256 3.70 -14.08 13.07
N LEU A 257 3.77 -13.81 11.77
CA LEU A 257 2.76 -14.29 10.82
C LEU A 257 2.86 -15.80 10.60
N GLU A 258 4.05 -16.38 10.64
CA GLU A 258 4.26 -17.85 10.64
C GLU A 258 3.63 -18.52 11.86
N GLU A 259 3.76 -17.92 13.06
CA GLU A 259 3.09 -18.39 14.29
C GLU A 259 1.56 -18.25 14.17
N CYS A 260 1.05 -17.16 13.58
CA CYS A 260 -0.40 -16.99 13.33
C CYS A 260 -0.97 -18.12 12.47
N VAL A 261 -0.25 -18.53 11.44
CA VAL A 261 -0.67 -19.59 10.51
C VAL A 261 -0.45 -20.98 11.09
N GLY A 262 0.75 -21.25 11.61
CA GLY A 262 1.16 -22.59 12.06
C GLY A 262 0.53 -22.99 13.40
N ASP A 263 0.60 -22.11 14.40
CA ASP A 263 0.16 -22.43 15.75
C ASP A 263 -1.32 -22.05 16.00
N ALA A 264 -1.75 -20.92 15.44
CA ALA A 264 -3.11 -20.42 15.68
C ALA A 264 -4.09 -20.71 14.52
N HIS A 265 -3.64 -21.34 13.43
CA HIS A 265 -4.47 -21.70 12.28
C HIS A 265 -5.28 -20.54 11.70
N MET A 266 -4.70 -19.34 11.72
CA MET A 266 -5.35 -18.14 11.19
C MET A 266 -5.30 -18.12 9.66
N ASN A 267 -6.34 -17.56 9.05
CA ASN A 267 -6.44 -17.33 7.61
C ASN A 267 -6.79 -15.88 7.25
N MET A 268 -7.02 -15.02 8.25
CA MET A 268 -7.28 -13.60 8.07
C MET A 268 -6.68 -12.80 9.23
N LEU A 269 -6.23 -11.57 8.92
CA LEU A 269 -5.89 -10.57 9.93
C LEU A 269 -6.58 -9.26 9.61
N ARG A 270 -7.11 -8.57 10.63
CA ARG A 270 -7.61 -7.22 10.50
C ARG A 270 -6.56 -6.24 10.98
N ILE A 271 -6.07 -5.40 10.06
CA ILE A 271 -5.18 -4.29 10.39
C ILE A 271 -6.02 -3.17 10.99
N TRP A 272 -5.85 -2.97 12.29
CA TRP A 272 -6.63 -2.02 13.07
C TRP A 272 -6.29 -0.57 12.72
N GLY A 273 -7.32 0.26 12.54
CA GLY A 273 -7.21 1.64 12.06
C GLY A 273 -6.65 2.67 13.03
N GLY A 274 -6.25 2.29 14.24
CA GLY A 274 -5.53 3.14 15.20
C GLY A 274 -4.01 3.02 15.13
N GLY A 275 -3.52 2.12 14.26
CA GLY A 275 -2.10 1.83 14.05
C GLY A 275 -1.48 2.59 12.88
N ILE A 276 -0.77 1.85 12.07
CA ILE A 276 -0.12 2.30 10.83
C ILE A 276 -0.50 1.36 9.68
N TYR A 277 -0.38 1.84 8.44
CA TYR A 277 -0.37 0.94 7.29
C TYR A 277 0.92 0.13 7.32
N PRO A 278 0.84 -1.22 7.32
CA PRO A 278 2.03 -2.05 7.29
C PRO A 278 2.89 -1.80 6.05
N PRO A 279 4.20 -2.06 6.12
CA PRO A 279 5.06 -1.99 4.95
C PRO A 279 4.76 -3.13 3.95
N ASP A 280 5.16 -2.95 2.69
CA ASP A 280 4.85 -3.87 1.59
C ASP A 280 5.21 -5.33 1.90
N TYR A 281 6.32 -5.56 2.59
CA TYR A 281 6.73 -6.92 2.96
C TYR A 281 5.71 -7.67 3.86
N PHE A 282 4.86 -6.95 4.61
CA PHE A 282 3.79 -7.56 5.39
C PHE A 282 2.79 -8.26 4.46
N PHE A 283 2.36 -7.56 3.41
CA PHE A 283 1.40 -8.11 2.43
C PHE A 283 2.03 -9.23 1.61
N GLU A 284 3.32 -9.12 1.24
CA GLU A 284 4.06 -10.18 0.56
C GLU A 284 4.11 -11.47 1.41
N ILE A 285 4.31 -11.33 2.72
CA ILE A 285 4.30 -12.46 3.64
C ILE A 285 2.88 -13.03 3.77
N CYS A 286 1.85 -12.18 3.90
CA CYS A 286 0.46 -12.62 3.93
C CYS A 286 0.08 -13.42 2.68
N ASP A 287 0.46 -12.93 1.49
CA ASP A 287 0.23 -13.65 0.23
C ASP A 287 0.91 -15.03 0.22
N SER A 288 2.14 -15.12 0.71
CA SER A 288 2.91 -16.38 0.75
C SER A 288 2.41 -17.37 1.80
N LEU A 289 1.77 -16.90 2.87
CA LEU A 289 1.28 -17.72 3.97
C LEU A 289 -0.23 -18.02 3.90
N GLY A 290 -0.95 -17.45 2.94
CA GLY A 290 -2.39 -17.63 2.84
C GLY A 290 -3.20 -16.82 3.85
N ILE A 291 -2.76 -15.62 4.19
CA ILE A 291 -3.45 -14.73 5.11
C ILE A 291 -4.23 -13.69 4.32
N LEU A 292 -5.55 -13.68 4.45
CA LEU A 292 -6.40 -12.61 3.98
C LEU A 292 -6.23 -11.37 4.88
N VAL A 293 -6.39 -10.18 4.31
CA VAL A 293 -6.22 -8.93 5.03
C VAL A 293 -7.49 -8.09 4.97
N TRP A 294 -8.02 -7.74 6.14
CA TRP A 294 -9.02 -6.69 6.30
C TRP A 294 -8.31 -5.41 6.71
N GLN A 295 -8.19 -4.45 5.81
CA GLN A 295 -7.48 -3.20 6.06
C GLN A 295 -8.44 -2.09 6.49
N ASP A 296 -8.36 -1.65 7.75
CA ASP A 296 -9.02 -0.42 8.18
C ASP A 296 -8.29 0.82 7.61
N PHE A 297 -9.04 1.86 7.30
CA PHE A 297 -8.45 3.18 7.17
C PHE A 297 -8.06 3.73 8.55
N MET A 298 -7.03 4.58 8.62
CA MET A 298 -6.46 5.08 9.88
C MET A 298 -7.35 6.19 10.51
N PHE A 299 -8.57 5.78 10.96
CA PHE A 299 -9.60 6.62 11.57
C PHE A 299 -10.28 5.91 12.74
N ALA A 300 -9.50 5.29 13.65
CA ALA A 300 -10.07 4.51 14.74
C ALA A 300 -10.54 5.37 15.93
N GLY A 301 -11.62 4.91 16.54
CA GLY A 301 -12.02 5.25 17.91
C GLY A 301 -12.47 6.68 18.15
N SER A 302 -12.65 7.51 17.13
CA SER A 302 -13.09 8.90 17.28
C SER A 302 -13.82 9.43 16.06
N THR A 303 -14.45 10.58 16.20
CA THR A 303 -14.94 11.39 15.09
C THR A 303 -13.84 12.34 14.64
N TYR A 304 -13.45 12.22 13.37
CA TYR A 304 -12.40 13.06 12.77
C TYR A 304 -13.02 14.30 12.12
N PRO A 305 -12.34 15.47 12.15
CA PRO A 305 -12.80 16.65 11.44
C PRO A 305 -12.73 16.45 9.94
N TYR A 306 -13.66 17.08 9.21
CA TYR A 306 -13.75 17.06 7.75
C TYR A 306 -12.73 18.01 7.13
#